data_a242d38730d3bc5c1156441f024e9e95
#
_entry.id   a242d38730d3bc5c1156441f024e9e95
#
_cell.length_a   1.000
_cell.length_b   1.000
_cell.length_c   1.000
_cell.angle_alpha   90.00
_cell.angle_beta   90.00
_cell.angle_gamma   90.00
#
_symmetry.space_group_name_H-M   'P 1'
#
loop_
_entity.id
_entity.type
_entity.pdbx_description
1 polymer ?
#
loop_
_entity_poly.entity_id
_entity_poly.type
_entity_poly.pdbx_seq_one_letter_code
_entity_poly.pdbx_strand_id
1 'polypeptide(L)'
;AATDGHRLARVTVPRPDGAEGMPDIIVPRKCIGELRKLLDEVDGSVEISLSASKIRFGIGNAILTSKLIDGTFPDYSRVIPTANDKLLKIDPRSFEEGVDRVATIATEKTRAVKMALDKDKITLSVTSPENGTAAEEVPGDYSADSFEIGFNARYLLDILQQVEGDVVELHLADQAAPTLIKENDRSPALYVLMPMRV
;
A
#
# COMPACT_ATOMS: atom_id res chain seq x y z
N ALA A 1 -7.13 9.09 -1.95
CA ALA A 1 -5.81 8.56 -2.32
C ALA A 1 -4.72 9.16 -1.44
N ALA A 2 -3.62 8.44 -1.24
CA ALA A 2 -2.43 8.90 -0.52
C ALA A 2 -1.18 8.41 -1.26
N THR A 3 -0.14 9.24 -1.33
CA THR A 3 1.13 8.89 -1.99
C THR A 3 2.32 9.63 -1.36
N ASP A 4 3.49 9.00 -1.44
CA ASP A 4 4.80 9.59 -1.07
C ASP A 4 5.78 9.64 -2.25
N GLY A 5 5.28 9.37 -3.48
CA GLY A 5 6.06 9.32 -4.71
C GLY A 5 6.70 7.95 -5.00
N HIS A 6 6.72 7.02 -4.04
CA HIS A 6 7.23 5.66 -4.18
C HIS A 6 6.14 4.60 -4.12
N ARG A 7 5.04 4.94 -3.51
CA ARG A 7 3.85 4.10 -3.41
C ARG A 7 2.59 4.96 -3.37
N LEU A 8 1.48 4.36 -3.73
CA LEU A 8 0.16 4.99 -3.72
C LEU A 8 -0.85 4.03 -3.11
N ALA A 9 -1.76 4.56 -2.30
CA ALA A 9 -2.96 3.86 -1.87
C ALA A 9 -4.19 4.64 -2.31
N ARG A 10 -5.19 3.94 -2.85
CA ARG A 10 -6.50 4.50 -3.18
C ARG A 10 -7.59 3.61 -2.60
N VAL A 11 -8.52 4.23 -1.90
CA VAL A 11 -9.75 3.58 -1.42
C VAL A 11 -10.93 4.31 -2.02
N THR A 12 -11.91 3.58 -2.52
CA THR A 12 -13.15 4.12 -3.08
C THR A 12 -14.31 3.55 -2.29
N VAL A 13 -15.11 4.43 -1.71
CA VAL A 13 -16.30 4.06 -0.94
C VAL A 13 -17.50 4.84 -1.45
N PRO A 14 -18.75 4.36 -1.22
CA PRO A 14 -19.94 5.13 -1.49
C PRO A 14 -19.87 6.49 -0.79
N ARG A 15 -20.36 7.52 -1.48
CA ARG A 15 -20.42 8.87 -0.89
C ARG A 15 -21.39 8.87 0.30
N PRO A 16 -20.95 9.31 1.48
CA PRO A 16 -21.84 9.43 2.62
C PRO A 16 -22.91 10.54 2.41
N ASP A 17 -24.01 10.39 3.11
CA ASP A 17 -25.08 11.40 3.09
C ASP A 17 -24.55 12.76 3.56
N GLY A 18 -25.00 13.83 2.92
CA GLY A 18 -24.57 15.19 3.23
C GLY A 18 -23.23 15.61 2.63
N ALA A 19 -22.56 14.73 1.86
CA ALA A 19 -21.30 15.05 1.18
C ALA A 19 -21.49 15.54 -0.27
N GLU A 20 -22.69 15.95 -0.66
CA GLU A 20 -22.99 16.54 -1.97
C GLU A 20 -22.24 17.86 -2.13
N GLY A 21 -21.52 17.98 -3.25
CA GLY A 21 -20.76 19.20 -3.58
C GLY A 21 -19.52 19.42 -2.72
N MET A 22 -19.08 18.42 -1.94
CA MET A 22 -17.81 18.48 -1.23
C MET A 22 -16.65 18.63 -2.22
N PRO A 23 -15.77 19.64 -2.05
CA PRO A 23 -14.62 19.82 -2.92
C PRO A 23 -13.54 18.77 -2.66
N ASP A 24 -12.64 18.60 -3.62
CA ASP A 24 -11.41 17.86 -3.40
C ASP A 24 -10.52 18.58 -2.38
N ILE A 25 -10.00 17.83 -1.42
CA ILE A 25 -9.17 18.36 -0.34
C ILE A 25 -7.93 17.51 -0.11
N ILE A 26 -6.88 18.14 0.41
CA ILE A 26 -5.67 17.44 0.83
C ILE A 26 -5.56 17.55 2.35
N VAL A 27 -5.66 16.40 3.02
CA VAL A 27 -5.57 16.31 4.48
C VAL A 27 -4.14 15.96 4.89
N PRO A 28 -3.50 16.68 5.84
CA PRO A 28 -2.16 16.36 6.30
C PRO A 28 -2.09 14.96 6.93
N ARG A 29 -1.02 14.21 6.63
CA ARG A 29 -0.78 12.86 7.20
C ARG A 29 -0.89 12.83 8.72
N LYS A 30 -0.36 13.87 9.42
CA LYS A 30 -0.43 13.95 10.87
C LYS A 30 -1.88 13.97 11.37
N CYS A 31 -2.76 14.70 10.68
CA CYS A 31 -4.18 14.74 11.04
C CYS A 31 -4.82 13.35 10.95
N ILE A 32 -4.53 12.59 9.89
CA ILE A 32 -5.03 11.22 9.74
C ILE A 32 -4.50 10.30 10.85
N GLY A 33 -3.22 10.43 11.21
CA GLY A 33 -2.64 9.64 12.31
C GLY A 33 -3.30 9.91 13.66
N GLU A 34 -3.63 11.17 13.97
CA GLU A 34 -4.34 11.51 15.20
C GLU A 34 -5.82 11.10 15.14
N LEU A 35 -6.46 11.26 13.98
CA LEU A 35 -7.84 10.81 13.77
C LEU A 35 -7.97 9.32 14.02
N ARG A 36 -7.05 8.49 13.49
CA ARG A 36 -7.07 7.04 13.67
C ARG A 36 -7.03 6.65 15.15
N LYS A 37 -6.16 7.28 15.96
CA LYS A 37 -6.09 7.02 17.40
C LYS A 37 -7.41 7.32 18.12
N LEU A 38 -8.07 8.43 17.74
CA LEU A 38 -9.36 8.80 18.32
C LEU A 38 -10.48 7.84 17.93
N LEU A 39 -10.43 7.29 16.71
CA LEU A 39 -11.40 6.29 16.24
C LEU A 39 -11.25 4.95 16.97
N ASP A 40 -10.03 4.57 17.35
CA ASP A 40 -9.78 3.33 18.10
C ASP A 40 -10.36 3.40 19.53
N GLU A 41 -10.65 4.59 20.06
CA GLU A 41 -11.14 4.83 21.43
C GLU A 41 -12.65 5.01 21.53
N VAL A 42 -13.36 5.23 20.41
CA VAL A 42 -14.77 5.62 20.43
C VAL A 42 -15.58 4.89 19.37
N ASP A 43 -16.60 4.17 19.81
CA ASP A 43 -17.61 3.60 18.93
C ASP A 43 -18.62 4.70 18.50
N GLY A 44 -18.99 4.73 17.22
CA GLY A 44 -20.03 5.60 16.73
C GLY A 44 -19.74 6.28 15.39
N SER A 45 -20.51 7.30 15.08
CA SER A 45 -20.36 8.08 13.85
C SER A 45 -19.35 9.22 14.02
N VAL A 46 -18.68 9.57 12.94
CA VAL A 46 -17.80 10.73 12.84
C VAL A 46 -18.48 11.83 12.05
N GLU A 47 -18.65 12.99 12.67
CA GLU A 47 -19.12 14.17 11.97
C GLU A 47 -17.95 14.88 11.29
N ILE A 48 -18.04 15.09 9.98
CA ILE A 48 -17.02 15.79 9.20
C ILE A 48 -17.56 17.12 8.72
N SER A 49 -16.87 18.21 9.04
CA SER A 49 -17.19 19.56 8.58
C SER A 49 -16.00 20.17 7.86
N LEU A 50 -16.27 20.87 6.77
CA LEU A 50 -15.27 21.54 5.93
C LEU A 50 -15.47 23.03 5.88
N SER A 51 -14.38 23.76 5.85
CA SER A 51 -14.31 25.15 5.41
C SER A 51 -13.31 25.29 4.28
N ALA A 52 -13.14 26.46 3.71
CA ALA A 52 -12.20 26.71 2.63
C ALA A 52 -10.74 26.31 2.96
N SER A 53 -10.34 26.26 4.24
CA SER A 53 -8.94 25.99 4.65
C SER A 53 -8.78 24.99 5.78
N LYS A 54 -9.89 24.44 6.31
CA LYS A 54 -9.85 23.55 7.47
C LYS A 54 -10.83 22.38 7.32
N ILE A 55 -10.43 21.25 7.92
CA ILE A 55 -11.30 20.11 8.18
C ILE A 55 -11.46 19.94 9.69
N ARG A 56 -12.67 19.58 10.13
CA ARG A 56 -13.03 19.29 11.51
C ARG A 56 -13.70 17.92 11.58
N PHE A 57 -13.27 17.12 12.54
CA PHE A 57 -13.86 15.83 12.88
C PHE A 57 -14.46 15.92 14.30
N GLY A 58 -15.74 15.62 14.44
CA GLY A 58 -16.42 15.44 15.71
C GLY A 58 -16.54 13.94 16.00
N ILE A 59 -16.00 13.47 17.13
CA ILE A 59 -15.93 12.05 17.50
C ILE A 59 -16.27 11.95 18.98
N GLY A 60 -17.49 11.52 19.29
CA GLY A 60 -17.96 11.51 20.68
C GLY A 60 -17.82 12.91 21.32
N ASN A 61 -17.03 12.99 22.38
CA ASN A 61 -16.74 14.25 23.09
C ASN A 61 -15.47 14.97 22.57
N ALA A 62 -14.76 14.39 21.58
CA ALA A 62 -13.54 14.95 21.05
C ALA A 62 -13.80 15.74 19.76
N ILE A 63 -13.01 16.79 19.55
CA ILE A 63 -13.01 17.58 18.32
C ILE A 63 -11.57 17.69 17.82
N LEU A 64 -11.33 17.15 16.64
CA LEU A 64 -10.05 17.31 15.93
C LEU A 64 -10.22 18.31 14.79
N THR A 65 -9.38 19.34 14.75
CA THR A 65 -9.37 20.32 13.66
C THR A 65 -7.99 20.44 13.06
N SER A 66 -7.91 20.41 11.74
CA SER A 66 -6.66 20.58 11.00
C SER A 66 -6.81 21.61 9.89
N LYS A 67 -5.73 22.29 9.56
CA LYS A 67 -5.63 23.02 8.29
C LYS A 67 -5.49 22.01 7.14
N LEU A 68 -6.12 22.35 6.02
CA LEU A 68 -5.91 21.64 4.77
C LEU A 68 -4.57 22.06 4.15
N ILE A 69 -3.99 21.18 3.34
CA ILE A 69 -2.81 21.52 2.53
C ILE A 69 -3.30 22.30 1.31
N ASP A 70 -2.78 23.52 1.15
CA ASP A 70 -3.00 24.33 -0.04
C ASP A 70 -2.12 23.81 -1.18
N GLY A 71 -2.74 23.33 -2.25
CA GLY A 71 -2.03 22.75 -3.39
C GLY A 71 -2.92 21.86 -4.24
N THR A 72 -2.34 21.37 -5.33
CA THR A 72 -3.00 20.40 -6.21
C THR A 72 -2.46 19.01 -5.94
N PHE A 73 -3.34 18.05 -5.64
CA PHE A 73 -2.94 16.65 -5.52
C PHE A 73 -2.52 16.13 -6.90
N PRO A 74 -1.43 15.34 -7.00
CA PRO A 74 -0.98 14.78 -8.27
C PRO A 74 -2.07 13.97 -8.97
N ASP A 75 -2.08 14.03 -10.32
CA ASP A 75 -2.95 13.16 -11.12
C ASP A 75 -2.47 11.70 -11.01
N TYR A 76 -2.91 11.04 -9.94
CA TYR A 76 -2.52 9.67 -9.63
C TYR A 76 -3.13 8.64 -10.58
N SER A 77 -4.14 9.01 -11.38
CA SER A 77 -4.73 8.09 -12.36
C SER A 77 -3.72 7.60 -13.39
N ARG A 78 -2.72 8.45 -13.70
CA ARG A 78 -1.62 8.12 -14.62
C ARG A 78 -0.57 7.19 -14.03
N VAL A 79 -0.55 7.04 -12.70
CA VAL A 79 0.43 6.20 -12.01
C VAL A 79 -0.10 4.77 -11.81
N ILE A 80 -1.43 4.59 -11.85
CA ILE A 80 -2.06 3.28 -11.74
C ILE A 80 -1.86 2.52 -13.06
N PRO A 81 -1.09 1.42 -13.06
CA PRO A 81 -0.83 0.69 -14.29
C PRO A 81 -2.10 -0.03 -14.78
N THR A 82 -2.32 -0.02 -16.08
CA THR A 82 -3.46 -0.66 -16.73
C THR A 82 -3.07 -1.78 -17.70
N ALA A 83 -1.76 -1.93 -17.96
CA ALA A 83 -1.23 -2.85 -18.97
C ALA A 83 -0.34 -3.96 -18.35
N ASN A 84 -0.37 -4.14 -17.04
CA ASN A 84 0.37 -5.18 -16.35
C ASN A 84 -0.27 -6.55 -16.66
N ASP A 85 0.46 -7.40 -17.36
CA ASP A 85 -0.02 -8.64 -17.96
C ASP A 85 0.35 -9.91 -17.17
N LYS A 86 1.22 -9.80 -16.15
CA LYS A 86 1.63 -10.92 -15.30
C LYS A 86 0.92 -10.86 -13.97
N LEU A 87 0.23 -11.92 -13.62
CA LEU A 87 -0.54 -12.01 -12.39
C LEU A 87 0.08 -13.03 -11.44
N LEU A 88 0.41 -12.56 -10.24
CA LEU A 88 0.74 -13.39 -9.09
C LEU A 88 -0.44 -13.34 -8.10
N LYS A 89 -0.93 -14.53 -7.69
CA LYS A 89 -1.85 -14.68 -6.57
C LYS A 89 -1.15 -15.41 -5.44
N ILE A 90 -1.23 -14.85 -4.25
CA ILE A 90 -0.50 -15.38 -3.10
C ILE A 90 -1.28 -15.15 -1.81
N ASP A 91 -1.13 -16.07 -0.86
CA ASP A 91 -1.63 -15.90 0.50
C ASP A 91 -0.90 -14.73 1.18
N PRO A 92 -1.63 -13.66 1.61
CA PRO A 92 -0.99 -12.45 2.13
C PRO A 92 -0.21 -12.67 3.42
N ARG A 93 -0.63 -13.60 4.27
CA ARG A 93 0.03 -13.88 5.56
C ARG A 93 1.35 -14.60 5.35
N SER A 94 1.35 -15.67 4.56
CA SER A 94 2.57 -16.40 4.20
C SER A 94 3.58 -15.49 3.50
N PHE A 95 3.09 -14.58 2.66
CA PHE A 95 3.92 -13.62 1.96
C PHE A 95 4.49 -12.55 2.90
N GLU A 96 3.66 -11.96 3.77
CA GLU A 96 4.08 -11.00 4.79
C GLU A 96 5.16 -11.58 5.69
N GLU A 97 4.91 -12.78 6.25
CA GLU A 97 5.86 -13.48 7.10
C GLU A 97 7.18 -13.80 6.40
N GLY A 98 7.13 -14.25 5.13
CA GLY A 98 8.32 -14.51 4.32
C GLY A 98 9.14 -13.25 4.09
N VAL A 99 8.48 -12.14 3.71
CA VAL A 99 9.13 -10.83 3.54
C VAL A 99 9.76 -10.35 4.84
N ASP A 100 9.04 -10.44 5.97
CA ASP A 100 9.52 -9.99 7.28
C ASP A 100 10.77 -10.79 7.71
N ARG A 101 10.75 -12.13 7.55
CA ARG A 101 11.89 -13.00 7.87
C ARG A 101 13.14 -12.65 7.07
N VAL A 102 13.04 -12.54 5.74
CA VAL A 102 14.22 -12.20 4.92
C VAL A 102 14.68 -10.76 5.12
N ALA A 103 13.75 -9.84 5.44
CA ALA A 103 14.05 -8.43 5.68
C ALA A 103 14.79 -8.18 7.00
N THR A 104 14.82 -9.15 7.91
CA THR A 104 15.51 -9.04 9.20
C THR A 104 17.00 -8.71 9.07
N ILE A 105 17.65 -9.19 8.01
CA ILE A 105 19.08 -8.90 7.73
C ILE A 105 19.28 -7.61 6.91
N ALA A 106 18.21 -6.98 6.41
CA ALA A 106 18.32 -5.76 5.64
C ALA A 106 18.83 -4.60 6.50
N THR A 107 19.68 -3.77 5.93
CA THR A 107 20.15 -2.53 6.57
C THR A 107 19.27 -1.34 6.13
N GLU A 108 19.41 -0.20 6.81
CA GLU A 108 18.78 1.07 6.40
C GLU A 108 19.08 1.44 4.92
N LYS A 109 20.23 1.00 4.41
CA LYS A 109 20.66 1.25 3.03
C LYS A 109 20.18 0.18 2.03
N THR A 110 19.89 -1.04 2.50
CA THR A 110 19.57 -2.20 1.66
C THR A 110 18.17 -2.74 1.98
N ARG A 111 17.18 -1.87 2.05
CA ARG A 111 15.78 -2.26 2.36
C ARG A 111 15.08 -2.99 1.22
N ALA A 112 15.80 -3.35 0.16
CA ALA A 112 15.24 -4.06 -0.97
C ALA A 112 15.11 -5.55 -0.67
N VAL A 113 13.92 -6.10 -0.86
CA VAL A 113 13.69 -7.53 -1.01
C VAL A 113 13.58 -7.83 -2.50
N LYS A 114 14.37 -8.78 -2.97
CA LYS A 114 14.27 -9.32 -4.32
C LYS A 114 13.27 -10.46 -4.33
N MET A 115 12.37 -10.43 -5.30
CA MET A 115 11.41 -11.47 -5.61
C MET A 115 11.77 -12.08 -6.95
N ALA A 116 12.16 -13.36 -6.96
CA ALA A 116 12.27 -14.16 -8.18
C ALA A 116 10.96 -14.96 -8.32
N LEU A 117 10.23 -14.68 -9.41
CA LEU A 117 8.97 -15.32 -9.73
C LEU A 117 9.21 -16.47 -10.70
N ASP A 118 8.81 -17.64 -10.27
CA ASP A 118 8.80 -18.86 -11.06
C ASP A 118 7.43 -19.52 -10.99
N LYS A 119 7.22 -20.51 -11.85
CA LYS A 119 5.96 -21.25 -11.86
C LYS A 119 5.65 -21.81 -10.47
N ASP A 120 4.48 -21.44 -9.93
CA ASP A 120 3.92 -21.89 -8.66
C ASP A 120 4.73 -21.55 -7.40
N LYS A 121 5.77 -20.70 -7.51
CA LYS A 121 6.58 -20.28 -6.36
C LYS A 121 7.24 -18.93 -6.54
N ILE A 122 7.53 -18.28 -5.42
CA ILE A 122 8.31 -17.05 -5.35
C ILE A 122 9.49 -17.28 -4.42
N THR A 123 10.69 -16.92 -4.85
CA THR A 123 11.87 -16.88 -4.00
C THR A 123 12.10 -15.44 -3.54
N LEU A 124 11.95 -15.20 -2.26
CA LEU A 124 12.27 -13.92 -1.60
C LEU A 124 13.73 -13.96 -1.18
N SER A 125 14.48 -12.91 -1.44
CA SER A 125 15.87 -12.84 -0.98
C SER A 125 16.31 -11.42 -0.64
N VAL A 126 17.21 -11.33 0.34
CA VAL A 126 17.90 -10.10 0.75
C VAL A 126 19.38 -10.40 0.87
N THR A 127 20.22 -9.53 0.33
CA THR A 127 21.67 -9.61 0.50
C THR A 127 22.16 -8.35 1.19
N SER A 128 22.86 -8.54 2.31
CA SER A 128 23.49 -7.48 3.09
C SER A 128 25.00 -7.73 3.16
N PRO A 129 25.83 -6.77 2.79
CA PRO A 129 27.29 -6.93 2.91
C PRO A 129 27.77 -7.22 4.32
N GLU A 130 27.02 -6.77 5.33
CA GLU A 130 27.38 -6.89 6.75
C GLU A 130 26.75 -8.13 7.41
N ASN A 131 25.55 -8.52 6.97
CA ASN A 131 24.75 -9.56 7.66
C ASN A 131 24.59 -10.86 6.84
N GLY A 132 25.13 -10.91 5.61
CA GLY A 132 25.02 -12.09 4.75
C GLY A 132 23.79 -12.11 3.86
N THR A 133 23.30 -13.30 3.52
CA THR A 133 22.17 -13.49 2.61
C THR A 133 21.08 -14.33 3.28
N ALA A 134 19.84 -13.88 3.19
CA ALA A 134 18.66 -14.66 3.52
C ALA A 134 17.86 -14.94 2.25
N ALA A 135 17.31 -16.15 2.16
CA ALA A 135 16.40 -16.52 1.08
C ALA A 135 15.31 -17.45 1.61
N GLU A 136 14.11 -17.30 1.09
CA GLU A 136 12.94 -18.12 1.45
C GLU A 136 12.06 -18.35 0.23
N GLU A 137 11.51 -19.54 0.08
CA GLU A 137 10.53 -19.87 -0.94
C GLU A 137 9.13 -19.80 -0.35
N VAL A 138 8.23 -19.08 -1.02
CA VAL A 138 6.82 -18.97 -0.66
C VAL A 138 5.98 -19.47 -1.83
N PRO A 139 4.99 -20.36 -1.58
CA PRO A 139 4.10 -20.82 -2.65
C PRO A 139 3.24 -19.66 -3.15
N GLY A 140 3.02 -19.62 -4.46
CA GLY A 140 2.17 -18.61 -5.09
C GLY A 140 1.73 -19.07 -6.47
N ASP A 141 0.52 -18.73 -6.86
CA ASP A 141 -0.03 -19.04 -8.19
C ASP A 141 0.51 -18.00 -9.20
N TYR A 142 1.51 -18.43 -9.96
CA TYR A 142 2.16 -17.64 -11.00
C TYR A 142 2.45 -18.56 -12.21
N SER A 143 2.09 -18.12 -13.40
CA SER A 143 2.19 -18.94 -14.62
C SER A 143 2.81 -18.24 -15.83
N ALA A 144 3.20 -16.97 -15.68
CA ALA A 144 3.90 -16.24 -16.74
C ALA A 144 5.41 -16.58 -16.75
N ASP A 145 6.15 -15.98 -17.68
CA ASP A 145 7.62 -16.14 -17.76
C ASP A 145 8.30 -15.68 -16.47
N SER A 146 9.30 -16.47 -16.06
CA SER A 146 10.09 -16.16 -14.85
C SER A 146 10.80 -14.82 -14.98
N PHE A 147 10.73 -14.00 -13.94
CA PHE A 147 11.50 -12.76 -13.88
C PHE A 147 11.78 -12.35 -12.43
N GLU A 148 12.66 -11.38 -12.27
CA GLU A 148 13.04 -10.84 -10.97
C GLU A 148 12.59 -9.38 -10.84
N ILE A 149 12.12 -9.00 -9.65
CA ILE A 149 11.76 -7.63 -9.31
C ILE A 149 12.13 -7.34 -7.86
N GLY A 150 12.52 -6.12 -7.56
CA GLY A 150 12.86 -5.70 -6.20
C GLY A 150 11.86 -4.70 -5.65
N PHE A 151 11.59 -4.77 -4.35
CA PHE A 151 10.75 -3.80 -3.65
C PHE A 151 11.37 -3.38 -2.32
N ASN A 152 11.00 -2.20 -1.84
CA ASN A 152 11.25 -1.83 -0.46
C ASN A 152 10.40 -2.74 0.46
N ALA A 153 11.07 -3.57 1.26
CA ALA A 153 10.42 -4.54 2.14
C ALA A 153 9.39 -3.89 3.07
N ARG A 154 9.73 -2.73 3.66
CA ARG A 154 8.82 -2.00 4.54
C ARG A 154 7.55 -1.54 3.83
N TYR A 155 7.69 -1.05 2.59
CA TYR A 155 6.52 -0.60 1.83
C TYR A 155 5.62 -1.77 1.44
N LEU A 156 6.22 -2.90 1.10
CA LEU A 156 5.48 -4.12 0.81
C LEU A 156 4.73 -4.62 2.06
N LEU A 157 5.40 -4.69 3.21
CA LEU A 157 4.79 -5.05 4.49
C LEU A 157 3.65 -4.10 4.88
N ASP A 158 3.85 -2.77 4.75
CA ASP A 158 2.81 -1.78 5.05
C ASP A 158 1.54 -2.00 4.19
N ILE A 159 1.68 -2.49 2.95
CA ILE A 159 0.55 -2.84 2.07
C ILE A 159 -0.09 -4.15 2.52
N LEU A 160 0.71 -5.21 2.74
CA LEU A 160 0.21 -6.53 3.10
C LEU A 160 -0.59 -6.50 4.41
N GLN A 161 -0.21 -5.66 5.37
CA GLN A 161 -0.94 -5.43 6.62
C GLN A 161 -2.32 -4.78 6.45
N GLN A 162 -2.65 -4.27 5.27
CA GLN A 162 -3.98 -3.72 4.98
C GLN A 162 -4.86 -4.70 4.20
N VAL A 163 -4.33 -5.87 3.83
CA VAL A 163 -5.06 -6.91 3.12
C VAL A 163 -5.79 -7.78 4.13
N GLU A 164 -7.11 -7.86 4.01
CA GLU A 164 -7.97 -8.64 4.92
C GLU A 164 -8.38 -9.98 4.32
N GLY A 165 -8.28 -10.13 3.00
CA GLY A 165 -8.67 -11.34 2.28
C GLY A 165 -7.64 -12.48 2.37
N ASP A 166 -8.04 -13.67 1.92
CA ASP A 166 -7.18 -14.86 1.89
C ASP A 166 -6.20 -14.87 0.70
N VAL A 167 -6.36 -13.96 -0.25
CA VAL A 167 -5.53 -13.85 -1.45
C VAL A 167 -5.24 -12.38 -1.75
N VAL A 168 -3.98 -12.08 -2.06
CA VAL A 168 -3.56 -10.81 -2.64
C VAL A 168 -3.09 -11.04 -4.07
N GLU A 169 -3.50 -10.15 -4.97
CA GLU A 169 -3.12 -10.14 -6.38
C GLU A 169 -2.07 -9.06 -6.63
N LEU A 170 -0.93 -9.46 -7.19
CA LEU A 170 0.09 -8.55 -7.72
C LEU A 170 0.05 -8.59 -9.24
N HIS A 171 -0.30 -7.48 -9.85
CA HIS A 171 -0.26 -7.31 -11.30
C HIS A 171 1.06 -6.65 -11.67
N LEU A 172 1.88 -7.36 -12.44
CA LEU A 172 3.25 -7.01 -12.79
C LEU A 172 3.41 -6.90 -14.31
N ALA A 173 4.42 -6.17 -14.76
CA ALA A 173 4.79 -6.11 -16.18
C ALA A 173 6.27 -6.43 -16.38
N ASP A 174 7.18 -5.60 -15.84
CA ASP A 174 8.63 -5.78 -15.92
C ASP A 174 9.32 -5.29 -14.64
N GLN A 175 10.65 -5.39 -14.60
CA GLN A 175 11.48 -5.06 -13.44
C GLN A 175 11.43 -3.58 -13.02
N ALA A 176 10.99 -2.69 -13.90
CA ALA A 176 10.99 -1.24 -13.70
C ALA A 176 9.57 -0.63 -13.64
N ALA A 177 8.56 -1.39 -14.06
CA ALA A 177 7.18 -0.93 -14.10
C ALA A 177 6.55 -0.94 -12.70
N PRO A 178 5.70 0.05 -12.38
CA PRO A 178 4.92 0.03 -11.15
C PRO A 178 4.06 -1.23 -11.05
N THR A 179 3.99 -1.81 -9.86
CA THR A 179 3.16 -2.99 -9.58
C THR A 179 1.84 -2.55 -8.96
N LEU A 180 0.73 -3.05 -9.50
CA LEU A 180 -0.59 -2.87 -8.91
C LEU A 180 -0.87 -4.04 -7.95
N ILE A 181 -1.28 -3.72 -6.72
CA ILE A 181 -1.59 -4.69 -5.66
C ILE A 181 -3.02 -4.46 -5.19
N LYS A 182 -3.80 -5.53 -5.12
CA LYS A 182 -5.21 -5.53 -4.66
C LYS A 182 -5.62 -6.92 -4.21
N GLU A 183 -6.71 -7.05 -3.48
CA GLU A 183 -7.25 -8.37 -3.12
C GLU A 183 -7.96 -9.03 -4.30
N ASN A 184 -8.79 -8.26 -5.00
CA ASN A 184 -9.53 -8.69 -6.18
C ASN A 184 -10.10 -7.47 -6.91
N ASP A 185 -10.81 -7.69 -8.02
CA ASP A 185 -11.42 -6.62 -8.82
C ASP A 185 -12.54 -5.85 -8.12
N ARG A 186 -13.11 -6.38 -7.04
CA ARG A 186 -14.19 -5.75 -6.27
C ARG A 186 -13.68 -5.06 -5.02
N SER A 187 -12.40 -5.20 -4.70
CA SER A 187 -11.82 -4.52 -3.54
C SER A 187 -11.97 -3.01 -3.65
N PRO A 188 -12.44 -2.33 -2.61
CA PRO A 188 -12.49 -0.86 -2.59
C PRO A 188 -11.08 -0.24 -2.56
N ALA A 189 -10.09 -1.01 -2.14
CA ALA A 189 -8.71 -0.59 -2.00
C ALA A 189 -7.83 -1.13 -3.13
N LEU A 190 -6.92 -0.29 -3.61
CA LEU A 190 -5.79 -0.68 -4.45
C LEU A 190 -4.53 0.06 -4.03
N TYR A 191 -3.40 -0.57 -4.30
CA TYR A 191 -2.08 -0.02 -4.00
C TYR A 191 -1.22 -0.07 -5.26
N VAL A 192 -0.35 0.92 -5.41
CA VAL A 192 0.71 0.91 -6.43
C VAL A 192 2.04 0.99 -5.72
N LEU A 193 2.96 0.11 -6.06
CA LEU A 193 4.30 0.06 -5.48
C LEU A 193 5.35 0.19 -6.59
N MET A 194 6.22 1.18 -6.45
CA MET A 194 7.33 1.38 -7.36
C MET A 194 8.42 0.35 -7.06
N PRO A 195 8.97 -0.33 -8.08
CA PRO A 195 10.07 -1.25 -7.88
C PRO A 195 11.37 -0.54 -7.53
N MET A 196 12.28 -1.29 -6.92
CA MET A 196 13.65 -0.88 -6.64
C MET A 196 14.62 -1.74 -7.46
N ARG A 197 15.75 -1.17 -7.81
CA ARG A 197 16.85 -1.96 -8.41
C ARG A 197 17.46 -2.87 -7.34
N VAL A 198 17.65 -4.13 -7.67
CA VAL A 198 18.24 -5.20 -6.86
C VAL A 198 19.37 -5.89 -7.61
#